data_fe48b993dfa114208fdd890a91b98349
#
_entry.id   fe48b993dfa114208fdd890a91b98349
#
_cell.length_a   1.000
_cell.length_b   1.000
_cell.length_c   1.000
_cell.angle_alpha   90.00
_cell.angle_beta   90.00
_cell.angle_gamma   90.00
#
_symmetry.space_group_name_H-M   'P 1'
#
loop_
_entity.id
_entity.type
_entity.pdbx_description
1 polymer ?
#
loop_
_entity_poly.entity_id
_entity_poly.type
_entity_poly.pdbx_seq_one_letter_code
_entity_poly.pdbx_strand_id
1 'polypeptide(L)'
;MDIKKTACRSIDDHRDVIIGISNKIHEEPEIGHQELKASTLLSEALRGHGYKVELGVAGMKTAFIARKPRREGPTIGILAEYDALPGIGHACGHNLIATAALGAAIGASAVAKELPGNVVIYGTPAEEGVVENAGGKVVMLDEIRKADAAIMIHPSNLWGSYGTNNARESFLVEFFGKSSHAGGAPEKGVNALEGVLQTFNGINALRQHINRDVRIHGIIKKGGDSPNVVPDYASAHLYVRAPTMPMLKEYYEKVLNIIKGAELATGARSKVTRVANPYANSLPNKTLTDLFREEMIYVGVDFPEEKELRRSGGSTDFGNVSQAMPALSAYVNIGPVTLHSPEGASMTATAEAHDVMIKAAKALTCTAIDLIVKPELLAAAKREHSQRLADQAKQLQ
;
A
#
# COMPACT_ATOMS: atom_id res chain seq x y z
N MET A 1 18.26 -23.32 23.26
CA MET A 1 18.17 -21.85 23.43
C MET A 1 16.82 -21.39 22.86
N ASP A 2 16.11 -20.50 23.52
CA ASP A 2 14.83 -20.00 23.00
C ASP A 2 15.13 -19.09 21.82
N ILE A 3 14.81 -19.56 20.61
CA ILE A 3 15.13 -18.90 19.36
C ILE A 3 14.47 -17.51 19.25
N LYS A 4 13.22 -17.36 19.75
CA LYS A 4 12.51 -16.07 19.77
C LYS A 4 13.18 -15.08 20.71
N LYS A 5 13.58 -15.52 21.92
CA LYS A 5 14.31 -14.66 22.87
C LYS A 5 15.63 -14.16 22.27
N THR A 6 16.37 -15.03 21.59
CA THR A 6 17.62 -14.65 20.92
C THR A 6 17.38 -13.61 19.83
N ALA A 7 16.35 -13.80 19.00
CA ALA A 7 15.97 -12.87 17.95
C ALA A 7 15.52 -11.51 18.51
N CYS A 8 14.66 -11.51 19.53
CA CYS A 8 14.19 -10.29 20.20
C CYS A 8 15.32 -9.51 20.86
N ARG A 9 16.26 -10.21 21.54
CA ARG A 9 17.43 -9.58 22.15
C ARG A 9 18.31 -8.90 21.10
N SER A 10 18.52 -9.54 19.96
CA SER A 10 19.28 -8.92 18.88
C SER A 10 18.66 -7.63 18.37
N ILE A 11 17.31 -7.54 18.32
CA ILE A 11 16.60 -6.29 17.97
C ILE A 11 16.83 -5.22 19.05
N ASP A 12 16.77 -5.60 20.33
CA ASP A 12 17.05 -4.67 21.44
C ASP A 12 18.48 -4.14 21.41
N ASP A 13 19.45 -5.00 21.16
CA ASP A 13 20.86 -4.63 21.05
C ASP A 13 21.14 -3.65 19.88
N HIS A 14 20.27 -3.59 18.88
CA HIS A 14 20.36 -2.69 17.72
C HIS A 14 19.29 -1.58 17.73
N ARG A 15 18.57 -1.40 18.83
CA ARG A 15 17.47 -0.43 18.96
C ARG A 15 17.84 0.98 18.46
N ASP A 16 18.96 1.51 18.94
CA ASP A 16 19.39 2.88 18.60
C ASP A 16 19.73 3.04 17.13
N VAL A 17 20.30 2.01 16.51
CA VAL A 17 20.59 2.00 15.06
C VAL A 17 19.29 2.00 14.26
N ILE A 18 18.32 1.16 14.64
CA ILE A 18 17.01 1.08 13.95
C ILE A 18 16.27 2.42 14.06
N ILE A 19 16.21 3.01 15.25
CA ILE A 19 15.60 4.32 15.49
C ILE A 19 16.33 5.43 14.73
N GLY A 20 17.68 5.41 14.71
CA GLY A 20 18.48 6.38 13.97
C GLY A 20 18.21 6.35 12.46
N ILE A 21 17.98 5.16 11.88
CA ILE A 21 17.58 5.03 10.47
C ILE A 21 16.16 5.53 10.25
N SER A 22 15.22 5.24 11.15
CA SER A 22 13.85 5.76 11.08
C SER A 22 13.82 7.30 11.06
N ASN A 23 14.59 7.93 11.97
CA ASN A 23 14.69 9.37 12.03
C ASN A 23 15.29 9.97 10.75
N LYS A 24 16.36 9.38 10.19
CA LYS A 24 16.94 9.84 8.93
C LYS A 24 15.99 9.76 7.76
N ILE A 25 15.22 8.68 7.65
CA ILE A 25 14.17 8.54 6.63
C ILE A 25 13.09 9.60 6.84
N HIS A 26 12.66 9.83 8.09
CA HIS A 26 11.66 10.83 8.43
C HIS A 26 12.12 12.27 8.13
N GLU A 27 13.38 12.61 8.46
CA GLU A 27 13.97 13.93 8.26
C GLU A 27 14.20 14.28 6.78
N GLU A 28 14.39 13.27 5.94
CA GLU A 28 14.64 13.43 4.51
C GLU A 28 13.56 12.71 3.68
N PRO A 29 12.30 13.19 3.70
CA PRO A 29 11.18 12.52 3.06
C PRO A 29 11.32 12.55 1.53
N GLU A 30 11.19 11.39 0.90
CA GLU A 30 11.27 11.20 -0.54
C GLU A 30 9.94 10.64 -1.05
N ILE A 31 9.41 11.21 -2.14
CA ILE A 31 8.17 10.73 -2.76
C ILE A 31 8.40 9.44 -3.55
N GLY A 32 7.33 8.74 -3.85
CA GLY A 32 7.38 7.47 -4.58
C GLY A 32 8.25 7.49 -5.83
N HIS A 33 9.01 6.43 -6.08
CA HIS A 33 10.03 6.24 -7.11
C HIS A 33 11.27 7.14 -7.00
N GLN A 34 11.35 8.00 -5.98
CA GLN A 34 12.49 8.88 -5.72
C GLN A 34 13.16 8.58 -4.36
N GLU A 35 12.80 7.49 -3.68
CA GLU A 35 13.24 7.08 -2.35
C GLU A 35 14.69 6.55 -2.36
N LEU A 36 15.61 7.29 -2.97
CA LEU A 36 17.00 6.86 -3.19
C LEU A 36 17.77 6.76 -1.87
N LYS A 37 17.58 7.73 -0.96
CA LYS A 37 18.25 7.75 0.34
C LYS A 37 17.71 6.67 1.26
N ALA A 38 16.37 6.59 1.36
CA ALA A 38 15.70 5.58 2.19
C ALA A 38 16.09 4.16 1.76
N SER A 39 16.01 3.84 0.46
CA SER A 39 16.36 2.53 -0.06
C SER A 39 17.86 2.22 0.11
N THR A 40 18.76 3.22 0.01
CA THR A 40 20.19 3.07 0.25
C THR A 40 20.47 2.78 1.72
N LEU A 41 19.93 3.57 2.65
CA LEU A 41 20.10 3.38 4.10
C LEU A 41 19.65 1.98 4.54
N LEU A 42 18.48 1.55 4.09
CA LEU A 42 17.94 0.22 4.39
C LEU A 42 18.82 -0.88 3.79
N SER A 43 19.24 -0.72 2.54
CA SER A 43 20.07 -1.70 1.84
C SER A 43 21.45 -1.86 2.49
N GLU A 44 22.08 -0.77 2.91
CA GLU A 44 23.38 -0.79 3.60
C GLU A 44 23.27 -1.45 4.97
N ALA A 45 22.24 -1.10 5.75
CA ALA A 45 21.97 -1.73 7.04
C ALA A 45 21.75 -3.25 6.88
N LEU A 46 20.94 -3.67 5.90
CA LEU A 46 20.70 -5.09 5.63
C LEU A 46 21.97 -5.84 5.21
N ARG A 47 22.83 -5.22 4.38
CA ARG A 47 24.15 -5.80 4.03
C ARG A 47 25.04 -5.96 5.26
N GLY A 48 25.04 -4.97 6.17
CA GLY A 48 25.77 -5.04 7.45
C GLY A 48 25.35 -6.24 8.32
N HIS A 49 24.10 -6.70 8.18
CA HIS A 49 23.58 -7.90 8.85
C HIS A 49 23.64 -9.17 7.97
N GLY A 50 24.45 -9.16 6.91
CA GLY A 50 24.78 -10.33 6.09
C GLY A 50 23.68 -10.73 5.09
N TYR A 51 22.78 -9.80 4.71
CA TYR A 51 21.87 -10.00 3.58
C TYR A 51 22.57 -9.66 2.26
N LYS A 52 22.31 -10.45 1.22
CA LYS A 52 22.58 -10.05 -0.17
C LYS A 52 21.39 -9.20 -0.62
N VAL A 53 21.66 -7.95 -0.98
CA VAL A 53 20.63 -7.00 -1.42
C VAL A 53 20.75 -6.76 -2.92
N GLU A 54 19.65 -7.02 -3.61
CA GLU A 54 19.43 -6.74 -5.03
C GLU A 54 18.59 -5.47 -5.13
N LEU A 55 19.10 -4.43 -5.77
CA LEU A 55 18.43 -3.15 -6.03
C LEU A 55 17.92 -3.11 -7.48
N GLY A 56 16.95 -2.25 -7.77
CA GLY A 56 16.42 -2.06 -9.12
C GLY A 56 15.46 -3.15 -9.55
N VAL A 57 14.85 -3.83 -8.59
CA VAL A 57 13.93 -4.94 -8.84
C VAL A 57 12.68 -4.47 -9.62
N ALA A 58 12.24 -5.31 -10.55
CA ALA A 58 11.07 -5.05 -11.40
C ALA A 58 11.14 -3.69 -12.14
N GLY A 59 12.36 -3.21 -12.45
CA GLY A 59 12.58 -1.96 -13.15
C GLY A 59 12.45 -0.68 -12.30
N MET A 60 12.18 -0.80 -11.01
CA MET A 60 12.10 0.33 -10.08
C MET A 60 13.43 0.53 -9.35
N LYS A 61 14.11 1.66 -9.58
CA LYS A 61 15.45 1.94 -9.05
C LYS A 61 15.57 1.81 -7.53
N THR A 62 14.51 2.18 -6.83
CA THR A 62 14.44 2.22 -5.37
C THR A 62 13.89 0.94 -4.74
N ALA A 63 13.31 0.02 -5.55
CA ALA A 63 12.88 -1.28 -5.06
C ALA A 63 14.07 -2.21 -4.78
N PHE A 64 13.97 -3.01 -3.74
CA PHE A 64 15.00 -3.98 -3.41
C PHE A 64 14.45 -5.30 -2.86
N ILE A 65 15.28 -6.34 -2.97
CA ILE A 65 15.06 -7.61 -2.28
C ILE A 65 16.32 -7.97 -1.51
N ALA A 66 16.17 -8.25 -0.22
CA ALA A 66 17.25 -8.69 0.64
C ALA A 66 17.05 -10.13 1.08
N ARG A 67 18.01 -10.99 0.77
CA ARG A 67 17.97 -12.43 1.05
C ARG A 67 19.27 -12.89 1.73
N LYS A 68 19.14 -13.86 2.63
CA LYS A 68 20.30 -14.66 3.05
C LYS A 68 20.51 -15.86 2.11
N PRO A 69 21.65 -16.58 2.20
CA PRO A 69 21.82 -17.82 1.45
C PRO A 69 20.61 -18.75 1.68
N ARG A 70 19.99 -19.17 0.56
CA ARG A 70 18.73 -19.94 0.59
C ARG A 70 18.94 -21.26 1.33
N ARG A 71 17.97 -21.60 2.17
CA ARG A 71 17.80 -22.89 2.83
C ARG A 71 16.57 -23.60 2.29
N GLU A 72 16.55 -24.91 2.41
CA GLU A 72 15.33 -25.69 2.20
C GLU A 72 14.29 -25.30 3.26
N GLY A 73 13.00 -25.27 2.86
CA GLY A 73 11.89 -24.91 3.74
C GLY A 73 11.16 -23.64 3.34
N PRO A 74 10.20 -23.23 4.18
CA PRO A 74 9.32 -22.09 3.88
C PRO A 74 10.08 -20.77 3.78
N THR A 75 9.53 -19.87 2.97
CA THR A 75 10.03 -18.50 2.84
C THR A 75 8.95 -17.52 3.28
N ILE A 76 9.26 -16.71 4.29
CA ILE A 76 8.38 -15.66 4.77
C ILE A 76 8.90 -14.30 4.30
N GLY A 77 8.06 -13.56 3.57
CA GLY A 77 8.35 -12.21 3.11
C GLY A 77 7.96 -11.17 4.16
N ILE A 78 8.83 -10.19 4.40
CA ILE A 78 8.51 -9.00 5.18
C ILE A 78 8.55 -7.82 4.22
N LEU A 79 7.45 -7.05 4.15
CA LEU A 79 7.31 -5.91 3.26
C LEU A 79 7.72 -4.63 3.97
N ALA A 80 8.48 -3.78 3.27
CA ALA A 80 8.97 -2.50 3.76
C ALA A 80 8.53 -1.37 2.80
N GLU A 81 7.74 -0.43 3.29
CA GLU A 81 7.36 0.82 2.62
C GLU A 81 8.21 1.95 3.16
N TYR A 82 8.60 2.92 2.32
CA TYR A 82 9.48 4.03 2.70
C TYR A 82 9.27 5.32 1.90
N ASP A 83 8.22 5.40 1.08
CA ASP A 83 7.83 6.64 0.40
C ASP A 83 7.09 7.59 1.34
N ALA A 84 7.13 8.89 1.00
CA ALA A 84 6.50 9.96 1.75
C ALA A 84 5.44 10.70 0.92
N LEU A 85 4.55 11.41 1.59
CA LEU A 85 3.53 12.24 0.96
C LEU A 85 4.10 13.62 0.55
N PRO A 86 3.75 14.13 -0.64
CA PRO A 86 4.19 15.45 -1.08
C PRO A 86 3.77 16.56 -0.10
N GLY A 87 4.74 17.35 0.36
CA GLY A 87 4.52 18.53 1.19
C GLY A 87 4.23 18.27 2.68
N ILE A 88 3.94 17.03 3.09
CA ILE A 88 3.68 16.65 4.48
C ILE A 88 4.58 15.55 5.03
N GLY A 89 5.49 15.01 4.22
CA GLY A 89 6.47 14.04 4.68
C GLY A 89 5.90 12.66 5.05
N HIS A 90 6.48 12.00 6.04
CA HIS A 90 6.10 10.64 6.47
C HIS A 90 4.81 10.60 7.32
N ALA A 91 3.75 11.28 6.87
CA ALA A 91 2.47 11.37 7.58
C ALA A 91 1.64 10.06 7.56
N CYS A 92 2.09 9.04 6.82
CA CYS A 92 1.56 7.67 6.86
C CYS A 92 2.42 6.73 7.72
N GLY A 93 3.61 7.17 8.12
CA GLY A 93 4.53 6.41 8.99
C GLY A 93 5.33 5.33 8.28
N HIS A 94 5.60 5.49 6.98
CA HIS A 94 6.41 4.54 6.21
C HIS A 94 7.87 4.45 6.72
N ASN A 95 8.41 5.49 7.38
CA ASN A 95 9.66 5.41 8.11
C ASN A 95 9.64 4.31 9.20
N LEU A 96 8.53 4.16 9.91
CA LEU A 96 8.33 3.12 10.92
C LEU A 96 8.12 1.73 10.30
N ILE A 97 7.42 1.64 9.16
CA ILE A 97 7.20 0.38 8.43
C ILE A 97 8.53 -0.16 7.93
N ALA A 98 9.33 0.70 7.25
CA ALA A 98 10.66 0.35 6.75
C ALA A 98 11.57 -0.18 7.85
N THR A 99 11.60 0.52 8.98
CA THR A 99 12.54 0.19 10.07
C THR A 99 12.03 -0.93 10.98
N ALA A 100 10.72 -1.16 11.06
CA ALA A 100 10.19 -2.40 11.65
C ALA A 100 10.61 -3.63 10.83
N ALA A 101 10.55 -3.54 9.49
CA ALA A 101 11.03 -4.60 8.60
C ALA A 101 12.56 -4.81 8.72
N LEU A 102 13.34 -3.73 8.85
CA LEU A 102 14.78 -3.81 9.14
C LEU A 102 15.05 -4.48 10.49
N GLY A 103 14.35 -4.08 11.55
CA GLY A 103 14.47 -4.71 12.87
C GLY A 103 14.13 -6.20 12.81
N ALA A 104 13.08 -6.56 12.09
CA ALA A 104 12.71 -7.96 11.88
C ALA A 104 13.79 -8.74 11.11
N ALA A 105 14.45 -8.11 10.13
CA ALA A 105 15.59 -8.70 9.43
C ALA A 105 16.77 -8.94 10.38
N ILE A 106 17.08 -7.99 11.26
CA ILE A 106 18.15 -8.10 12.27
C ILE A 106 17.87 -9.28 13.21
N GLY A 107 16.65 -9.38 13.76
CA GLY A 107 16.24 -10.50 14.61
C GLY A 107 16.32 -11.84 13.91
N ALA A 108 15.78 -11.95 12.70
CA ALA A 108 15.86 -13.16 11.89
C ALA A 108 17.30 -13.54 11.51
N SER A 109 18.16 -12.54 11.29
CA SER A 109 19.58 -12.77 11.02
C SER A 109 20.31 -13.44 12.17
N ALA A 110 20.03 -13.04 13.42
CA ALA A 110 20.65 -13.57 14.61
C ALA A 110 20.42 -15.09 14.79
N VAL A 111 19.28 -15.58 14.28
CA VAL A 111 18.86 -17.00 14.40
C VAL A 111 18.81 -17.72 13.06
N ALA A 112 19.38 -17.14 12.02
CA ALA A 112 19.27 -17.69 10.67
C ALA A 112 19.88 -19.10 10.52
N LYS A 113 20.85 -19.49 11.36
CA LYS A 113 21.46 -20.82 11.35
C LYS A 113 20.53 -21.91 11.89
N GLU A 114 19.64 -21.55 12.79
CA GLU A 114 18.70 -22.44 13.48
C GLU A 114 17.36 -22.57 12.74
N LEU A 115 17.07 -21.65 11.79
CA LEU A 115 15.80 -21.65 11.06
C LEU A 115 15.81 -22.68 9.92
N PRO A 116 14.84 -23.61 9.85
CA PRO A 116 14.63 -24.49 8.71
C PRO A 116 13.82 -23.79 7.62
N GLY A 117 14.27 -22.62 7.17
CA GLY A 117 13.55 -21.79 6.18
C GLY A 117 14.20 -20.42 6.00
N ASN A 118 13.48 -19.51 5.38
CA ASN A 118 14.01 -18.23 4.93
C ASN A 118 13.13 -17.05 5.35
N VAL A 119 13.76 -15.93 5.71
CA VAL A 119 13.14 -14.61 5.84
C VAL A 119 13.72 -13.72 4.75
N VAL A 120 12.84 -13.13 3.93
CA VAL A 120 13.19 -12.25 2.80
C VAL A 120 12.56 -10.89 3.04
N ILE A 121 13.33 -9.81 2.85
CA ILE A 121 12.81 -8.45 2.95
C ILE A 121 12.58 -7.91 1.54
N TYR A 122 11.38 -7.40 1.31
CA TYR A 122 10.99 -6.75 0.07
C TYR A 122 10.81 -5.25 0.33
N GLY A 123 11.72 -4.44 -0.21
CA GLY A 123 11.58 -2.99 -0.22
C GLY A 123 10.65 -2.57 -1.36
N THR A 124 9.48 -2.08 -1.02
CA THR A 124 8.38 -1.80 -1.94
C THR A 124 8.10 -0.30 -1.98
N PRO A 125 8.61 0.43 -3.00
CA PRO A 125 8.44 1.89 -3.13
C PRO A 125 7.03 2.28 -3.58
N ALA A 126 6.72 3.58 -3.46
CA ALA A 126 5.58 4.26 -4.09
C ALA A 126 4.20 3.67 -3.74
N GLU A 127 3.92 3.41 -2.45
CA GLU A 127 2.61 2.93 -1.99
C GLU A 127 1.52 4.00 -2.12
N GLU A 128 1.82 5.27 -1.80
CA GLU A 128 0.86 6.36 -1.62
C GLU A 128 0.00 6.70 -2.85
N GLY A 129 0.37 6.21 -4.02
CA GLY A 129 -0.45 6.35 -5.22
C GLY A 129 -0.52 7.76 -5.80
N VAL A 130 0.41 8.64 -5.41
CA VAL A 130 0.45 10.06 -5.83
C VAL A 130 1.37 10.32 -7.02
N VAL A 131 2.11 9.32 -7.47
CA VAL A 131 3.03 9.38 -8.60
C VAL A 131 2.59 8.44 -9.72
N GLU A 132 3.06 8.68 -10.93
CA GLU A 132 2.82 7.80 -12.07
C GLU A 132 3.40 6.40 -11.81
N ASN A 133 2.65 5.37 -12.21
CA ASN A 133 2.99 3.95 -11.99
C ASN A 133 3.19 3.58 -10.50
N ALA A 134 2.59 4.31 -9.56
CA ALA A 134 2.60 3.96 -8.14
C ALA A 134 2.00 2.57 -7.88
N GLY A 135 2.33 2.00 -6.72
CA GLY A 135 1.96 0.64 -6.33
C GLY A 135 3.12 -0.33 -6.48
N GLY A 136 4.20 -0.09 -5.76
CA GLY A 136 5.42 -0.92 -5.84
C GLY A 136 5.17 -2.39 -5.58
N LYS A 137 4.23 -2.75 -4.68
CA LYS A 137 3.85 -4.14 -4.42
C LYS A 137 3.11 -4.77 -5.60
N VAL A 138 2.34 -3.98 -6.38
CA VAL A 138 1.72 -4.46 -7.62
C VAL A 138 2.80 -4.82 -8.64
N VAL A 139 3.76 -3.92 -8.85
CA VAL A 139 4.86 -4.10 -9.81
C VAL A 139 5.79 -5.25 -9.38
N MET A 140 6.04 -5.42 -8.09
CA MET A 140 6.87 -6.48 -7.52
C MET A 140 6.13 -7.79 -7.24
N LEU A 141 4.85 -7.91 -7.58
CA LEU A 141 4.02 -9.03 -7.15
C LEU A 141 4.60 -10.39 -7.57
N ASP A 142 5.19 -10.49 -8.76
CA ASP A 142 5.82 -11.72 -9.24
C ASP A 142 7.04 -12.14 -8.42
N GLU A 143 7.73 -11.19 -7.79
CA GLU A 143 8.83 -11.48 -6.86
C GLU A 143 8.30 -11.83 -5.46
N ILE A 144 7.32 -11.06 -4.96
CA ILE A 144 6.76 -11.24 -3.62
C ILE A 144 6.08 -12.61 -3.49
N ARG A 145 5.33 -13.05 -4.50
CA ARG A 145 4.62 -14.34 -4.50
C ARG A 145 5.54 -15.57 -4.55
N LYS A 146 6.85 -15.40 -4.65
CA LYS A 146 7.84 -16.48 -4.46
C LYS A 146 8.00 -16.86 -2.98
N ALA A 147 7.53 -16.02 -2.07
CA ALA A 147 7.39 -16.37 -0.66
C ALA A 147 6.10 -17.19 -0.42
N ASP A 148 6.05 -17.87 0.72
CA ASP A 148 4.91 -18.69 1.14
C ASP A 148 3.84 -17.88 1.88
N ALA A 149 4.24 -16.81 2.54
CA ALA A 149 3.40 -15.80 3.16
C ALA A 149 4.14 -14.46 3.19
N ALA A 150 3.39 -13.35 3.24
CA ALA A 150 3.94 -12.00 3.37
C ALA A 150 3.33 -11.27 4.56
N ILE A 151 4.16 -10.59 5.37
CA ILE A 151 3.72 -9.88 6.56
C ILE A 151 4.33 -8.47 6.62
N MET A 152 3.58 -7.53 7.19
CA MET A 152 4.04 -6.17 7.48
C MET A 152 3.23 -5.56 8.62
N ILE A 153 3.69 -4.43 9.12
CA ILE A 153 2.90 -3.57 10.01
C ILE A 153 2.54 -2.26 9.30
N HIS A 154 1.54 -1.57 9.82
CA HIS A 154 1.22 -0.21 9.42
C HIS A 154 0.86 0.63 10.65
N PRO A 155 1.48 1.81 10.87
CA PRO A 155 1.12 2.71 11.96
C PRO A 155 -0.34 3.17 11.87
N SER A 156 -0.97 3.34 13.04
CA SER A 156 -2.37 3.75 13.13
C SER A 156 -2.64 4.35 14.52
N ASN A 157 -3.85 4.86 14.73
CA ASN A 157 -4.37 5.24 16.04
C ASN A 157 -5.10 4.09 16.77
N LEU A 158 -4.98 2.87 16.27
CA LEU A 158 -5.62 1.69 16.83
C LEU A 158 -4.76 0.45 16.61
N TRP A 159 -4.99 -0.55 17.46
CA TRP A 159 -4.50 -1.91 17.23
C TRP A 159 -5.49 -2.67 16.35
N GLY A 160 -5.00 -3.44 15.40
CA GLY A 160 -5.85 -4.29 14.57
C GLY A 160 -5.11 -4.94 13.41
N SER A 161 -5.56 -6.12 13.02
CA SER A 161 -4.94 -6.88 11.93
C SER A 161 -5.96 -7.69 11.12
N TYR A 162 -7.23 -7.66 11.54
CA TYR A 162 -8.30 -8.37 10.86
C TYR A 162 -9.20 -7.38 10.12
N GLY A 163 -8.78 -6.96 8.94
CA GLY A 163 -9.47 -5.92 8.19
C GLY A 163 -9.36 -6.06 6.68
N THR A 164 -10.22 -5.33 5.97
CA THR A 164 -10.18 -5.18 4.51
C THR A 164 -10.17 -3.71 4.11
N ASN A 165 -9.48 -3.43 3.01
CA ASN A 165 -9.43 -2.14 2.33
C ASN A 165 -10.18 -2.23 1.00
N ASN A 166 -10.58 -1.09 0.44
CA ASN A 166 -11.25 -1.05 -0.85
C ASN A 166 -10.28 -1.24 -2.02
N ALA A 167 -10.78 -1.88 -3.07
CA ALA A 167 -10.15 -1.81 -4.38
C ALA A 167 -10.28 -0.38 -4.96
N ARG A 168 -9.29 0.06 -5.79
CA ARG A 168 -9.23 1.41 -6.35
C ARG A 168 -8.66 1.43 -7.76
N GLU A 169 -9.31 2.20 -8.65
CA GLU A 169 -8.75 2.73 -9.91
C GLU A 169 -8.43 4.23 -9.74
N SER A 170 -7.31 4.66 -10.32
CA SER A 170 -6.84 6.05 -10.36
C SER A 170 -6.49 6.41 -11.80
N PHE A 171 -7.18 7.40 -12.36
CA PHE A 171 -6.97 7.75 -13.78
C PHE A 171 -7.22 9.23 -14.06
N LEU A 172 -6.47 9.72 -15.03
CA LEU A 172 -6.65 11.03 -15.65
C LEU A 172 -7.60 10.87 -16.83
N VAL A 173 -8.61 11.72 -16.91
CA VAL A 173 -9.39 11.93 -18.13
C VAL A 173 -9.04 13.28 -18.72
N GLU A 174 -8.71 13.29 -20.00
CA GLU A 174 -8.33 14.45 -20.78
C GLU A 174 -9.33 14.63 -21.93
N PHE A 175 -9.75 15.87 -22.16
CA PHE A 175 -10.56 16.23 -23.31
C PHE A 175 -9.79 17.21 -24.20
N PHE A 176 -9.83 16.96 -25.49
CA PHE A 176 -9.18 17.76 -26.52
C PHE A 176 -10.27 18.32 -27.46
N GLY A 177 -10.38 19.63 -27.47
CA GLY A 177 -11.35 20.39 -28.24
C GLY A 177 -10.67 21.27 -29.28
N LYS A 178 -11.24 22.48 -29.52
CA LYS A 178 -10.74 23.48 -30.47
C LYS A 178 -11.01 24.86 -29.92
N SER A 179 -9.98 25.70 -29.85
CA SER A 179 -10.11 27.11 -29.42
C SER A 179 -10.88 27.95 -30.42
N SER A 180 -11.61 28.91 -29.92
CA SER A 180 -12.21 30.01 -30.67
C SER A 180 -12.46 31.20 -29.75
N HIS A 181 -12.81 32.36 -30.33
CA HIS A 181 -13.18 33.53 -29.55
C HIS A 181 -14.57 33.32 -28.94
N ALA A 182 -14.64 33.20 -27.60
CA ALA A 182 -15.86 32.77 -26.90
C ALA A 182 -17.07 33.72 -27.09
N GLY A 183 -16.82 35.03 -27.23
CA GLY A 183 -17.87 36.02 -27.50
C GLY A 183 -18.09 36.36 -28.99
N GLY A 184 -17.11 36.11 -29.87
CA GLY A 184 -17.15 36.54 -31.25
C GLY A 184 -17.44 35.44 -32.28
N ALA A 185 -17.04 34.22 -32.01
CA ALA A 185 -17.19 33.07 -32.92
C ALA A 185 -17.18 31.74 -32.17
N PRO A 186 -18.02 31.57 -31.14
CA PRO A 186 -18.02 30.33 -30.29
C PRO A 186 -18.37 29.08 -31.10
N GLU A 187 -19.16 29.21 -32.18
CA GLU A 187 -19.59 28.10 -33.05
C GLU A 187 -18.41 27.47 -33.85
N LYS A 188 -17.25 28.14 -33.90
CA LYS A 188 -16.03 27.62 -34.56
C LYS A 188 -15.17 26.79 -33.61
N GLY A 189 -15.49 26.80 -32.30
CA GLY A 189 -14.79 26.08 -31.26
C GLY A 189 -15.43 24.73 -30.92
N VAL A 190 -14.70 23.93 -30.13
CA VAL A 190 -15.18 22.75 -29.42
C VAL A 190 -14.66 22.84 -27.98
N ASN A 191 -15.57 22.99 -27.02
CA ASN A 191 -15.19 23.26 -25.64
C ASN A 191 -14.79 21.96 -24.89
N ALA A 192 -13.51 21.79 -24.62
CA ALA A 192 -12.99 20.65 -23.89
C ALA A 192 -13.48 20.62 -22.43
N LEU A 193 -13.70 21.81 -21.80
CA LEU A 193 -14.19 21.87 -20.43
C LEU A 193 -15.59 21.25 -20.29
N GLU A 194 -16.45 21.41 -21.29
CA GLU A 194 -17.78 20.78 -21.29
C GLU A 194 -17.69 19.24 -21.23
N GLY A 195 -16.66 18.63 -21.86
CA GLY A 195 -16.42 17.20 -21.74
C GLY A 195 -16.16 16.78 -20.29
N VAL A 196 -15.36 17.54 -19.54
CA VAL A 196 -15.10 17.31 -18.12
C VAL A 196 -16.39 17.52 -17.29
N LEU A 197 -17.11 18.62 -17.51
CA LEU A 197 -18.34 18.94 -16.77
C LEU A 197 -19.42 17.87 -17.01
N GLN A 198 -19.63 17.44 -18.27
CA GLN A 198 -20.57 16.37 -18.59
C GLN A 198 -20.17 15.03 -17.96
N THR A 199 -18.86 14.76 -17.86
CA THR A 199 -18.38 13.58 -17.13
C THR A 199 -18.79 13.65 -15.67
N PHE A 200 -18.59 14.76 -14.95
CA PHE A 200 -19.03 14.91 -13.57
C PHE A 200 -20.56 14.85 -13.42
N ASN A 201 -21.31 15.44 -14.34
CA ASN A 201 -22.78 15.38 -14.36
C ASN A 201 -23.28 13.94 -14.54
N GLY A 202 -22.68 13.19 -15.46
CA GLY A 202 -22.98 11.77 -15.67
C GLY A 202 -22.65 10.90 -14.47
N ILE A 203 -21.50 11.15 -13.80
CA ILE A 203 -21.16 10.49 -12.53
C ILE A 203 -22.19 10.83 -11.44
N ASN A 204 -22.62 12.07 -11.34
CA ASN A 204 -23.65 12.49 -10.38
C ASN A 204 -24.99 11.80 -10.64
N ALA A 205 -25.42 11.65 -11.88
CA ALA A 205 -26.60 10.89 -12.26
C ALA A 205 -26.46 9.39 -11.91
N LEU A 206 -25.26 8.81 -12.13
CA LEU A 206 -24.99 7.42 -11.77
C LEU A 206 -25.09 7.18 -10.26
N ARG A 207 -24.75 8.16 -9.40
CA ARG A 207 -24.74 8.00 -7.93
C ARG A 207 -26.05 7.53 -7.32
N GLN A 208 -27.18 7.79 -7.97
CA GLN A 208 -28.49 7.28 -7.52
C GLN A 208 -28.55 5.75 -7.55
N HIS A 209 -27.79 5.11 -8.42
CA HIS A 209 -27.90 3.68 -8.73
C HIS A 209 -26.65 2.87 -8.37
N ILE A 210 -25.69 3.46 -7.60
CA ILE A 210 -24.49 2.74 -7.16
C ILE A 210 -24.67 2.11 -5.78
N ASN A 211 -23.92 1.04 -5.54
CA ASN A 211 -23.82 0.45 -4.20
C ASN A 211 -23.30 1.50 -3.19
N ARG A 212 -23.85 1.48 -1.96
CA ARG A 212 -23.50 2.43 -0.90
C ARG A 212 -22.01 2.44 -0.53
N ASP A 213 -21.32 1.32 -0.74
CA ASP A 213 -19.89 1.16 -0.42
C ASP A 213 -18.97 1.59 -1.57
N VAL A 214 -19.51 1.90 -2.76
CA VAL A 214 -18.76 2.44 -3.89
C VAL A 214 -18.57 3.95 -3.74
N ARG A 215 -17.37 4.42 -4.08
CA ARG A 215 -17.06 5.86 -4.09
C ARG A 215 -16.44 6.25 -5.44
N ILE A 216 -17.01 7.29 -6.07
CA ILE A 216 -16.46 7.91 -7.27
C ILE A 216 -16.22 9.38 -6.93
N HIS A 217 -14.97 9.82 -6.95
CA HIS A 217 -14.59 11.18 -6.61
C HIS A 217 -13.38 11.64 -7.41
N GLY A 218 -13.14 12.95 -7.47
CA GLY A 218 -12.00 13.50 -8.20
C GLY A 218 -12.02 15.01 -8.23
N ILE A 219 -11.08 15.56 -8.96
CA ILE A 219 -10.86 17.01 -9.12
C ILE A 219 -10.67 17.37 -10.58
N ILE A 220 -11.02 18.60 -10.94
CA ILE A 220 -10.62 19.20 -12.23
C ILE A 220 -9.17 19.66 -12.10
N LYS A 221 -8.29 19.17 -12.97
CA LYS A 221 -6.87 19.54 -13.01
C LYS A 221 -6.62 20.78 -13.87
N LYS A 222 -7.35 20.88 -14.99
CA LYS A 222 -7.29 21.99 -15.94
C LYS A 222 -8.68 22.22 -16.53
N GLY A 223 -9.11 23.51 -16.56
CA GLY A 223 -10.42 23.89 -17.08
C GLY A 223 -10.38 25.02 -18.14
N GLY A 224 -9.21 25.35 -18.65
CA GLY A 224 -8.97 26.48 -19.57
C GLY A 224 -8.08 27.53 -18.96
N ASP A 225 -7.76 28.59 -19.73
CA ASP A 225 -6.81 29.65 -19.33
C ASP A 225 -7.47 31.03 -19.22
N SER A 226 -8.51 31.31 -20.03
CA SER A 226 -9.15 32.62 -20.05
C SER A 226 -10.63 32.50 -20.47
N PRO A 227 -11.55 33.29 -19.87
CA PRO A 227 -12.99 33.19 -20.16
C PRO A 227 -13.39 33.66 -21.56
N ASN A 228 -12.55 34.40 -22.26
CA ASN A 228 -12.79 34.86 -23.63
C ASN A 228 -12.29 33.88 -24.73
N VAL A 229 -11.69 32.76 -24.31
CA VAL A 229 -11.20 31.68 -25.20
C VAL A 229 -11.93 30.39 -24.88
N VAL A 230 -12.53 29.76 -25.89
CA VAL A 230 -13.10 28.40 -25.73
C VAL A 230 -11.95 27.43 -25.43
N PRO A 231 -12.01 26.69 -24.29
CA PRO A 231 -10.94 25.76 -23.91
C PRO A 231 -10.76 24.63 -24.92
N ASP A 232 -9.56 24.50 -25.47
CA ASP A 232 -9.19 23.38 -26.36
C ASP A 232 -8.59 22.19 -25.63
N TYR A 233 -8.28 22.34 -24.34
CA TYR A 233 -7.84 21.29 -23.44
C TYR A 233 -8.43 21.45 -22.05
N ALA A 234 -8.94 20.35 -21.50
CA ALA A 234 -9.36 20.26 -20.10
C ALA A 234 -9.09 18.85 -19.57
N SER A 235 -8.88 18.72 -18.26
CA SER A 235 -8.61 17.42 -17.66
C SER A 235 -9.12 17.32 -16.22
N ALA A 236 -9.44 16.09 -15.82
CA ALA A 236 -9.82 15.73 -14.45
C ALA A 236 -9.09 14.48 -13.99
N HIS A 237 -8.76 14.40 -12.70
CA HIS A 237 -8.22 13.21 -12.05
C HIS A 237 -9.33 12.59 -11.22
N LEU A 238 -9.64 11.33 -11.49
CA LEU A 238 -10.75 10.59 -10.91
C LEU A 238 -10.27 9.32 -10.21
N TYR A 239 -10.96 9.00 -9.11
CA TYR A 239 -10.87 7.72 -8.41
C TYR A 239 -12.21 7.01 -8.43
N VAL A 240 -12.17 5.70 -8.67
CA VAL A 240 -13.26 4.77 -8.37
C VAL A 240 -12.77 3.82 -7.29
N ARG A 241 -13.54 3.68 -6.20
CA ARG A 241 -13.27 2.74 -5.11
C ARG A 241 -14.45 1.83 -4.92
N ALA A 242 -14.21 0.55 -4.69
CA ALA A 242 -15.23 -0.45 -4.45
C ALA A 242 -14.77 -1.51 -3.44
N PRO A 243 -15.66 -2.19 -2.72
CA PRO A 243 -15.32 -3.25 -1.77
C PRO A 243 -14.54 -4.42 -2.37
N THR A 244 -14.71 -4.72 -3.66
CA THR A 244 -14.09 -5.84 -4.36
C THR A 244 -13.62 -5.45 -5.76
N MET A 245 -12.62 -6.17 -6.29
CA MET A 245 -12.13 -5.96 -7.66
C MET A 245 -13.19 -6.12 -8.74
N PRO A 246 -14.09 -7.13 -8.72
CA PRO A 246 -15.15 -7.22 -9.71
C PRO A 246 -16.12 -6.05 -9.68
N MET A 247 -16.52 -5.61 -8.49
CA MET A 247 -17.35 -4.42 -8.32
C MET A 247 -16.61 -3.16 -8.81
N LEU A 248 -15.32 -3.04 -8.52
CA LEU A 248 -14.48 -1.95 -9.05
C LEU A 248 -14.51 -1.93 -10.59
N LYS A 249 -14.31 -3.09 -11.23
CA LYS A 249 -14.33 -3.21 -12.69
C LYS A 249 -15.69 -2.78 -13.27
N GLU A 250 -16.79 -3.25 -12.69
CA GLU A 250 -18.14 -2.88 -13.12
C GLU A 250 -18.35 -1.36 -13.11
N TYR A 251 -18.02 -0.70 -11.99
CA TYR A 251 -18.25 0.74 -11.86
C TYR A 251 -17.22 1.57 -12.64
N TYR A 252 -16.01 1.10 -12.81
CA TYR A 252 -15.03 1.74 -13.69
C TYR A 252 -15.51 1.75 -15.14
N GLU A 253 -16.04 0.63 -15.66
CA GLU A 253 -16.63 0.56 -16.99
C GLU A 253 -17.83 1.51 -17.16
N LYS A 254 -18.69 1.65 -16.14
CA LYS A 254 -19.78 2.64 -16.18
C LYS A 254 -19.25 4.07 -16.30
N VAL A 255 -18.15 4.40 -15.59
CA VAL A 255 -17.50 5.71 -15.70
C VAL A 255 -16.87 5.91 -17.09
N LEU A 256 -16.24 4.90 -17.66
CA LEU A 256 -15.72 4.97 -19.03
C LEU A 256 -16.83 5.23 -20.05
N ASN A 257 -17.98 4.60 -19.91
CA ASN A 257 -19.16 4.85 -20.74
C ASN A 257 -19.70 6.28 -20.61
N ILE A 258 -19.67 6.86 -19.39
CA ILE A 258 -20.04 8.26 -19.15
C ILE A 258 -19.07 9.19 -19.90
N ILE A 259 -17.76 8.94 -19.79
CA ILE A 259 -16.73 9.72 -20.51
C ILE A 259 -16.95 9.67 -22.02
N LYS A 260 -17.24 8.48 -22.54
CA LYS A 260 -17.58 8.32 -23.98
C LYS A 260 -18.85 9.06 -24.37
N GLY A 261 -19.88 9.06 -23.51
CA GLY A 261 -21.09 9.85 -23.69
C GLY A 261 -20.81 11.36 -23.72
N ALA A 262 -19.95 11.85 -22.83
CA ALA A 262 -19.52 13.25 -22.79
C ALA A 262 -18.74 13.63 -24.08
N GLU A 263 -17.89 12.75 -24.58
CA GLU A 263 -17.19 12.92 -25.87
C GLU A 263 -18.17 13.09 -27.02
N LEU A 264 -19.18 12.21 -27.10
CA LEU A 264 -20.19 12.26 -28.16
C LEU A 264 -21.06 13.52 -28.07
N ALA A 265 -21.44 13.93 -26.85
CA ALA A 265 -22.29 15.08 -26.63
C ALA A 265 -21.60 16.42 -26.93
N THR A 266 -20.31 16.53 -26.70
CA THR A 266 -19.54 17.78 -26.81
C THR A 266 -18.72 17.88 -28.09
N GLY A 267 -18.44 16.75 -28.74
CA GLY A 267 -17.51 16.67 -29.90
C GLY A 267 -16.04 16.79 -29.50
N ALA A 268 -15.72 16.97 -28.22
CA ALA A 268 -14.33 16.98 -27.72
C ALA A 268 -13.82 15.54 -27.59
N ARG A 269 -12.65 15.22 -28.16
CA ARG A 269 -12.05 13.88 -28.09
C ARG A 269 -11.54 13.58 -26.70
N SER A 270 -11.91 12.45 -26.13
CA SER A 270 -11.44 12.02 -24.81
C SER A 270 -10.22 11.09 -24.89
N LYS A 271 -9.39 11.12 -23.82
CA LYS A 271 -8.33 10.15 -23.55
C LYS A 271 -8.34 9.83 -22.05
N VAL A 272 -8.30 8.54 -21.71
CA VAL A 272 -8.19 8.07 -20.32
C VAL A 272 -6.84 7.41 -20.14
N THR A 273 -6.09 7.85 -19.11
CA THR A 273 -4.76 7.33 -18.78
C THR A 273 -4.74 6.95 -17.30
N ARG A 274 -4.35 5.72 -16.96
CA ARG A 274 -4.13 5.32 -15.56
C ARG A 274 -2.97 6.13 -14.99
N VAL A 275 -3.17 6.68 -13.79
CA VAL A 275 -2.13 7.41 -13.05
C VAL A 275 -1.32 6.46 -12.18
N ALA A 276 -1.99 5.52 -11.50
CA ALA A 276 -1.36 4.52 -10.66
C ALA A 276 -1.88 3.12 -11.03
N ASN A 277 -1.17 2.08 -10.60
CA ASN A 277 -1.63 0.71 -10.77
C ASN A 277 -2.95 0.49 -10.02
N PRO A 278 -3.85 -0.39 -10.50
CA PRO A 278 -5.07 -0.75 -9.78
C PRO A 278 -4.73 -1.44 -8.47
N TYR A 279 -5.30 -0.97 -7.36
CA TYR A 279 -5.16 -1.62 -6.06
C TYR A 279 -6.32 -2.57 -5.83
N ALA A 280 -6.02 -3.80 -5.46
CA ALA A 280 -7.04 -4.76 -5.08
C ALA A 280 -7.55 -4.51 -3.66
N ASN A 281 -8.75 -4.98 -3.35
CA ASN A 281 -9.20 -5.05 -1.97
C ASN A 281 -8.36 -6.04 -1.17
N SER A 282 -8.07 -5.71 0.09
CA SER A 282 -7.35 -6.64 0.98
C SER A 282 -8.20 -7.86 1.31
N LEU A 283 -7.56 -9.03 1.29
CA LEU A 283 -8.13 -10.31 1.69
C LEU A 283 -7.54 -10.70 3.06
N PRO A 284 -8.30 -10.57 4.16
CA PRO A 284 -7.78 -10.82 5.49
C PRO A 284 -7.50 -12.32 5.72
N ASN A 285 -6.51 -12.60 6.59
CA ASN A 285 -6.18 -13.96 7.01
C ASN A 285 -6.20 -14.05 8.54
N LYS A 286 -7.24 -14.67 9.10
CA LYS A 286 -7.45 -14.74 10.55
C LYS A 286 -6.36 -15.54 11.27
N THR A 287 -5.86 -16.58 10.62
CA THR A 287 -4.75 -17.40 11.14
C THR A 287 -3.50 -16.55 11.37
N LEU A 288 -3.12 -15.71 10.39
CA LEU A 288 -1.99 -14.79 10.53
C LEU A 288 -2.26 -13.67 11.53
N THR A 289 -3.52 -13.17 11.56
CA THR A 289 -3.96 -12.17 12.55
C THR A 289 -3.78 -12.67 13.98
N ASP A 290 -4.29 -13.87 14.28
CA ASP A 290 -4.23 -14.44 15.62
C ASP A 290 -2.78 -14.73 16.02
N LEU A 291 -1.98 -15.28 15.13
CA LEU A 291 -0.58 -15.52 15.36
C LEU A 291 0.18 -14.21 15.69
N PHE A 292 0.01 -13.17 14.88
CA PHE A 292 0.66 -11.87 15.11
C PHE A 292 0.22 -11.26 16.46
N ARG A 293 -1.07 -11.36 16.78
CA ARG A 293 -1.60 -10.92 18.08
C ARG A 293 -0.90 -11.63 19.25
N GLU A 294 -0.76 -12.95 19.17
CA GLU A 294 -0.04 -13.74 20.19
C GLU A 294 1.40 -13.25 20.36
N GLU A 295 2.07 -12.93 19.24
CA GLU A 295 3.45 -12.43 19.28
C GLU A 295 3.54 -10.98 19.81
N MET A 296 2.54 -10.13 19.56
CA MET A 296 2.48 -8.81 20.18
C MET A 296 2.30 -8.91 21.70
N ILE A 297 1.46 -9.83 22.16
CA ILE A 297 1.29 -10.12 23.60
C ILE A 297 2.60 -10.67 24.20
N TYR A 298 3.27 -11.57 23.49
CA TYR A 298 4.57 -12.12 23.91
C TYR A 298 5.65 -11.03 24.11
N VAL A 299 5.64 -9.98 23.29
CA VAL A 299 6.57 -8.86 23.45
C VAL A 299 6.06 -7.74 24.35
N GLY A 300 4.98 -7.99 25.11
CA GLY A 300 4.48 -7.10 26.16
C GLY A 300 3.53 -5.98 25.67
N VAL A 301 2.77 -6.23 24.61
CA VAL A 301 1.72 -5.34 24.12
C VAL A 301 0.35 -5.93 24.44
N ASP A 302 -0.53 -5.16 25.05
CA ASP A 302 -1.94 -5.52 25.19
C ASP A 302 -2.66 -5.31 23.85
N PHE A 303 -2.58 -6.33 22.99
CA PHE A 303 -3.19 -6.31 21.67
C PHE A 303 -4.59 -6.94 21.74
N PRO A 304 -5.66 -6.19 21.38
CA PRO A 304 -7.04 -6.65 21.53
C PRO A 304 -7.37 -7.85 20.62
N GLU A 305 -8.32 -8.66 21.06
CA GLU A 305 -8.89 -9.70 20.20
C GLU A 305 -9.86 -9.09 19.19
N GLU A 306 -9.70 -9.42 17.91
CA GLU A 306 -10.59 -8.99 16.84
C GLU A 306 -11.53 -10.12 16.42
N LYS A 307 -12.80 -10.04 16.85
CA LYS A 307 -13.85 -11.03 16.53
C LYS A 307 -14.52 -10.75 15.19
N GLU A 308 -14.60 -9.48 14.81
CA GLU A 308 -15.30 -9.01 13.61
C GLU A 308 -14.32 -8.41 12.61
N LEU A 309 -14.63 -8.62 11.33
CA LEU A 309 -13.88 -8.05 10.22
C LEU A 309 -14.08 -6.53 10.17
N ARG A 310 -12.98 -5.78 10.29
CA ARG A 310 -12.99 -4.32 10.13
C ARG A 310 -12.98 -3.95 8.65
N ARG A 311 -13.80 -2.97 8.28
CA ARG A 311 -13.81 -2.39 6.93
C ARG A 311 -13.19 -0.99 6.95
N SER A 312 -12.15 -0.77 6.15
CA SER A 312 -11.55 0.54 5.91
C SER A 312 -12.04 1.09 4.57
N GLY A 313 -12.25 2.42 4.53
CA GLY A 313 -12.52 3.14 3.28
C GLY A 313 -11.27 3.41 2.43
N GLY A 314 -10.06 3.17 2.99
CA GLY A 314 -8.78 3.33 2.32
C GLY A 314 -8.52 2.28 1.23
N SER A 315 -7.41 2.44 0.53
CA SER A 315 -6.91 1.47 -0.46
C SER A 315 -5.39 1.44 -0.38
N THR A 316 -4.81 0.27 -0.48
CA THR A 316 -3.36 0.04 -0.47
C THR A 316 -3.00 -1.04 -1.48
N ASP A 317 -1.81 -0.96 -2.05
CA ASP A 317 -1.29 -1.99 -2.95
C ASP A 317 -0.97 -3.32 -2.23
N PHE A 318 -0.97 -3.33 -0.88
CA PHE A 318 -0.96 -4.56 -0.08
C PHE A 318 -2.16 -5.48 -0.41
N GLY A 319 -3.30 -4.91 -0.83
CA GLY A 319 -4.45 -5.68 -1.30
C GLY A 319 -4.07 -6.67 -2.39
N ASN A 320 -3.22 -6.28 -3.35
CA ASN A 320 -2.76 -7.14 -4.44
C ASN A 320 -1.93 -8.33 -3.93
N VAL A 321 -1.10 -8.11 -2.91
CA VAL A 321 -0.34 -9.19 -2.26
C VAL A 321 -1.29 -10.16 -1.55
N SER A 322 -2.25 -9.64 -0.78
CA SER A 322 -3.20 -10.46 -0.02
C SER A 322 -4.16 -11.26 -0.89
N GLN A 323 -4.43 -10.82 -2.13
CA GLN A 323 -5.16 -11.59 -3.13
C GLN A 323 -4.32 -12.73 -3.72
N ALA A 324 -3.01 -12.56 -3.81
CA ALA A 324 -2.11 -13.51 -4.45
C ALA A 324 -1.60 -14.62 -3.50
N MET A 325 -1.56 -14.35 -2.18
CA MET A 325 -0.98 -15.25 -1.19
C MET A 325 -1.47 -14.93 0.22
N PRO A 326 -1.31 -15.85 1.21
CA PRO A 326 -1.56 -15.53 2.61
C PRO A 326 -0.73 -14.32 3.04
N ALA A 327 -1.38 -13.25 3.48
CA ALA A 327 -0.68 -12.02 3.85
C ALA A 327 -1.34 -11.32 5.04
N LEU A 328 -0.52 -10.56 5.77
CA LEU A 328 -0.91 -9.78 6.94
C LEU A 328 -0.34 -8.36 6.85
N SER A 329 -1.20 -7.36 6.97
CA SER A 329 -0.82 -5.99 7.31
C SER A 329 -1.48 -5.63 8.65
N ALA A 330 -0.67 -5.55 9.70
CA ALA A 330 -1.16 -5.31 11.05
C ALA A 330 -1.06 -3.83 11.41
N TYR A 331 -2.18 -3.23 11.82
CA TYR A 331 -2.20 -1.88 12.36
C TYR A 331 -1.62 -1.86 13.78
N VAL A 332 -0.65 -0.98 14.01
CA VAL A 332 0.00 -0.78 15.31
C VAL A 332 -0.29 0.63 15.82
N ASN A 333 -0.80 0.72 17.04
CA ASN A 333 -1.22 1.98 17.65
C ASN A 333 0.00 2.79 18.11
N ILE A 334 0.27 3.91 17.45
CA ILE A 334 1.33 4.86 17.80
C ILE A 334 0.80 6.10 18.57
N GLY A 335 -0.43 6.03 19.05
CA GLY A 335 -1.10 7.14 19.75
C GLY A 335 -2.25 7.76 18.94
N PRO A 336 -2.81 8.88 19.39
CA PRO A 336 -3.96 9.54 18.76
C PRO A 336 -3.54 10.29 17.48
N VAL A 337 -3.15 9.53 16.46
CA VAL A 337 -2.65 10.05 15.18
C VAL A 337 -3.79 10.21 14.16
N THR A 338 -3.80 11.33 13.45
CA THR A 338 -4.52 11.50 12.18
C THR A 338 -3.51 11.34 11.05
N LEU A 339 -3.54 10.20 10.36
CA LEU A 339 -2.67 9.96 9.22
C LEU A 339 -2.95 10.97 8.11
N HIS A 340 -1.96 11.21 7.23
CA HIS A 340 -2.03 12.19 6.14
C HIS A 340 -2.24 13.64 6.59
N SER A 341 -1.72 13.98 7.78
CA SER A 341 -1.69 15.34 8.30
C SER A 341 -0.28 15.73 8.78
N PRO A 342 0.04 17.02 8.93
CA PRO A 342 1.31 17.45 9.52
C PRO A 342 1.53 16.91 10.94
N GLU A 343 0.46 16.82 11.73
CA GLU A 343 0.48 16.23 13.07
C GLU A 343 0.80 14.74 12.99
N GLY A 344 0.24 14.04 11.99
CA GLY A 344 0.55 12.64 11.70
C GLY A 344 2.03 12.43 11.42
N ALA A 345 2.64 13.28 10.59
CA ALA A 345 4.07 13.22 10.32
C ALA A 345 4.91 13.39 11.60
N SER A 346 4.57 14.36 12.45
CA SER A 346 5.27 14.58 13.73
C SER A 346 5.17 13.37 14.67
N MET A 347 4.01 12.69 14.71
CA MET A 347 3.78 11.53 15.56
C MET A 347 4.65 10.33 15.17
N THR A 348 5.02 10.18 13.90
CA THR A 348 5.85 9.04 13.43
C THR A 348 7.34 9.14 13.79
N ALA A 349 7.76 10.23 14.45
CA ALA A 349 9.11 10.43 14.95
C ALA A 349 9.17 10.49 16.50
N THR A 350 8.07 10.22 17.20
CA THR A 350 8.04 10.24 18.67
C THR A 350 8.71 9.00 19.29
N ALA A 351 9.14 9.14 20.54
CA ALA A 351 9.73 8.01 21.28
C ALA A 351 8.72 6.87 21.46
N GLU A 352 7.45 7.19 21.66
CA GLU A 352 6.35 6.23 21.79
C GLU A 352 6.13 5.45 20.49
N ALA A 353 6.14 6.13 19.34
CA ALA A 353 6.03 5.48 18.04
C ALA A 353 7.23 4.56 17.76
N HIS A 354 8.43 4.99 18.12
CA HIS A 354 9.63 4.15 18.02
C HIS A 354 9.58 2.94 18.94
N ASP A 355 9.05 3.06 20.16
CA ASP A 355 8.89 1.92 21.07
C ASP A 355 7.91 0.88 20.49
N VAL A 356 6.79 1.34 19.95
CA VAL A 356 5.81 0.49 19.27
C VAL A 356 6.44 -0.18 18.02
N MET A 357 7.20 0.55 17.23
CA MET A 357 7.90 0.04 16.04
C MET A 357 8.88 -1.08 16.41
N ILE A 358 9.67 -0.93 17.50
CA ILE A 358 10.60 -1.97 17.99
C ILE A 358 9.83 -3.23 18.47
N LYS A 359 8.73 -3.06 19.19
CA LYS A 359 7.86 -4.18 19.60
C LYS A 359 7.26 -4.88 18.39
N ALA A 360 6.79 -4.12 17.40
CA ALA A 360 6.26 -4.65 16.15
C ALA A 360 7.31 -5.42 15.34
N ALA A 361 8.55 -4.92 15.28
CA ALA A 361 9.67 -5.62 14.64
C ALA A 361 9.93 -6.99 15.29
N LYS A 362 9.89 -7.06 16.64
CA LYS A 362 10.00 -8.32 17.38
C LYS A 362 8.84 -9.27 17.05
N ALA A 363 7.61 -8.77 17.04
CA ALA A 363 6.43 -9.57 16.73
C ALA A 363 6.45 -10.09 15.29
N LEU A 364 6.86 -9.27 14.30
CA LEU A 364 7.08 -9.71 12.92
C LEU A 364 8.12 -10.85 12.85
N THR A 365 9.23 -10.70 13.58
CA THR A 365 10.26 -11.74 13.64
C THR A 365 9.73 -13.05 14.23
N CYS A 366 9.04 -12.96 15.38
CA CYS A 366 8.47 -14.12 16.06
C CYS A 366 7.39 -14.81 15.21
N THR A 367 6.54 -14.03 14.54
CA THR A 367 5.55 -14.53 13.57
C THR A 367 6.24 -15.28 12.42
N ALA A 368 7.28 -14.70 11.83
CA ALA A 368 8.04 -15.36 10.78
C ALA A 368 8.72 -16.65 11.25
N ILE A 369 9.30 -16.65 12.44
CA ILE A 369 9.89 -17.85 13.08
C ILE A 369 8.82 -18.93 13.21
N ASP A 370 7.67 -18.62 13.79
CA ASP A 370 6.60 -19.63 14.01
C ASP A 370 6.06 -20.18 12.71
N LEU A 371 5.87 -19.35 11.69
CA LEU A 371 5.45 -19.84 10.35
C LEU A 371 6.49 -20.75 9.68
N ILE A 372 7.77 -20.59 10.03
CA ILE A 372 8.85 -21.43 9.52
C ILE A 372 8.97 -22.75 10.31
N VAL A 373 8.90 -22.68 11.65
CA VAL A 373 9.16 -23.87 12.50
C VAL A 373 7.91 -24.68 12.81
N LYS A 374 6.71 -24.13 12.58
CA LYS A 374 5.41 -24.77 12.80
C LYS A 374 4.65 -24.89 11.48
N PRO A 375 4.92 -25.91 10.65
CA PRO A 375 4.37 -26.02 9.30
C PRO A 375 2.84 -26.06 9.26
N GLU A 376 2.19 -26.50 10.35
CA GLU A 376 0.74 -26.51 10.50
C GLU A 376 0.12 -25.11 10.46
N LEU A 377 0.80 -24.07 11.00
CA LEU A 377 0.33 -22.69 10.97
C LEU A 377 0.35 -22.13 9.54
N LEU A 378 1.45 -22.33 8.83
CA LEU A 378 1.54 -21.90 7.44
C LEU A 378 0.52 -22.65 6.55
N ALA A 379 0.34 -23.95 6.78
CA ALA A 379 -0.67 -24.73 6.07
C ALA A 379 -2.10 -24.23 6.37
N ALA A 380 -2.40 -23.86 7.62
CA ALA A 380 -3.69 -23.28 8.00
C ALA A 380 -3.92 -21.93 7.30
N ALA A 381 -2.93 -21.04 7.29
CA ALA A 381 -3.01 -19.76 6.61
C ALA A 381 -3.25 -19.92 5.09
N LYS A 382 -2.58 -20.88 4.44
CA LYS A 382 -2.78 -21.21 3.03
C LYS A 382 -4.19 -21.75 2.75
N ARG A 383 -4.71 -22.64 3.60
CA ARG A 383 -6.09 -23.15 3.45
C ARG A 383 -7.12 -22.05 3.61
N GLU A 384 -6.97 -21.19 4.63
CA GLU A 384 -7.88 -20.06 4.83
C GLU A 384 -7.86 -19.12 3.62
N HIS A 385 -6.68 -18.77 3.12
CA HIS A 385 -6.55 -17.91 1.93
C HIS A 385 -7.29 -18.49 0.73
N SER A 386 -7.09 -19.79 0.43
CA SER A 386 -7.79 -20.46 -0.67
C SER A 386 -9.31 -20.47 -0.49
N GLN A 387 -9.79 -20.70 0.73
CA GLN A 387 -11.21 -20.68 1.04
C GLN A 387 -11.82 -19.29 0.82
N ARG A 388 -11.15 -18.22 1.29
CA ARG A 388 -11.62 -16.83 1.11
C ARG A 388 -11.66 -16.41 -0.34
N LEU A 389 -10.69 -16.83 -1.16
CA LEU A 389 -10.73 -16.60 -2.62
C LEU A 389 -11.95 -17.30 -3.25
N ALA A 390 -12.22 -18.53 -2.85
CA ALA A 390 -13.39 -19.26 -3.35
C ALA A 390 -14.71 -18.61 -2.93
N ASP A 391 -14.80 -18.11 -1.69
CA ASP A 391 -15.98 -17.42 -1.19
C ASP A 391 -16.20 -16.07 -1.87
N GLN A 392 -15.11 -15.32 -2.13
CA GLN A 392 -15.16 -14.07 -2.92
C GLN A 392 -15.66 -14.36 -4.35
N ALA A 393 -15.23 -15.44 -4.98
CA ALA A 393 -15.68 -15.82 -6.32
C ALA A 393 -17.17 -16.18 -6.37
N LYS A 394 -17.73 -16.83 -5.32
CA LYS A 394 -19.16 -17.15 -5.23
C LYS A 394 -20.06 -15.94 -5.05
N GLN A 395 -19.58 -14.90 -4.37
CA GLN A 395 -20.37 -13.65 -4.18
C GLN A 395 -20.56 -12.86 -5.47
N LEU A 396 -19.91 -13.27 -6.56
CA LEU A 396 -19.94 -12.63 -7.87
C LEU A 396 -20.85 -13.36 -8.88
N GLN A 397 -21.36 -14.51 -8.52
CA GLN A 397 -22.39 -15.27 -9.26
C GLN A 397 -23.79 -14.93 -8.74
#